data_6c33c33d6f5661209a7eee3ca522d157
#
_entry.id   6c33c33d6f5661209a7eee3ca522d157
#
_cell.length_a   1.000
_cell.length_b   1.000
_cell.length_c   1.000
_cell.angle_alpha   90.00
_cell.angle_beta   90.00
_cell.angle_gamma   90.00
#
_symmetry.space_group_name_H-M   'P 1'
#
loop_
_entity.id
_entity.type
_entity.pdbx_description
1 polymer ?
#
loop_
_entity_poly.entity_id
_entity_poly.type
_entity_poly.pdbx_seq_one_letter_code
_entity_poly.pdbx_strand_id
1 'polypeptide(L)'
;MKIIIRGTLATLGLGIALGVSAGPVEDQAAFQKYYESRFPNTPTADFANGVYSILPEAREQWESIEEFPPYEIAIENGEKLYHSKFANGKSLADCFGPEGAVRGQYPLWDKDRGMVITMERAVNECREANGEKPYGWKKGKIADVTAYMSYNSRGQEVKVDIPSDDPRALAAYEDGKEHFYTKRGQLNFACADCHMLTAGNLYRADTTSPAFGHATSWPVFRSKWQSMGTLHRRFAGCHNNIRANPYKAQGTEYSNLEYFVTYMSNGLDFNGPAARK
;
A
#
# COMPACT_ATOMS: atom_id res chain seq x y z
N MET A 1 52.94 58.39 -17.42
CA MET A 1 51.56 58.07 -17.73
C MET A 1 51.25 56.79 -16.96
N LYS A 2 50.59 56.93 -15.79
CA LYS A 2 50.25 55.73 -14.89
C LYS A 2 48.84 55.29 -15.18
N ILE A 3 48.70 54.06 -15.67
CA ILE A 3 47.42 53.46 -15.94
C ILE A 3 46.98 52.70 -14.63
N ILE A 4 45.90 53.18 -14.04
CA ILE A 4 45.26 52.52 -12.88
C ILE A 4 44.20 51.55 -13.40
N ILE A 5 44.43 50.25 -13.27
CA ILE A 5 43.45 49.22 -13.57
C ILE A 5 42.61 49.00 -12.31
N ARG A 6 41.34 49.43 -12.36
CA ARG A 6 40.34 49.11 -11.32
C ARG A 6 39.76 47.71 -11.60
N GLY A 7 40.16 46.74 -10.81
CA GLY A 7 39.56 45.40 -10.83
C GLY A 7 38.22 45.42 -10.09
N THR A 8 37.15 45.11 -10.79
CA THR A 8 35.81 44.91 -10.21
C THR A 8 35.73 43.43 -9.71
N LEU A 9 35.70 43.26 -8.40
CA LEU A 9 35.38 41.93 -7.82
C LEU A 9 33.89 41.66 -8.03
N ALA A 10 33.59 40.70 -8.90
CA ALA A 10 32.25 40.12 -8.98
C ALA A 10 32.11 39.03 -7.89
N THR A 11 31.33 39.31 -6.86
CA THR A 11 30.92 38.32 -5.86
C THR A 11 29.87 37.43 -6.48
N LEU A 12 30.26 36.19 -6.88
CA LEU A 12 29.29 35.13 -7.18
C LEU A 12 28.59 34.74 -5.85
N GLY A 13 27.37 35.19 -5.68
CA GLY A 13 26.48 34.71 -4.65
C GLY A 13 26.08 33.25 -4.98
N LEU A 14 26.65 32.29 -4.24
CA LEU A 14 26.20 30.90 -4.29
C LEU A 14 24.82 30.82 -3.60
N GLY A 15 23.76 30.95 -4.40
CA GLY A 15 22.40 30.71 -3.95
C GLY A 15 22.28 29.22 -3.60
N ILE A 16 22.30 28.88 -2.30
CA ILE A 16 21.86 27.58 -1.82
C ILE A 16 20.35 27.51 -2.08
N ALA A 17 19.97 26.89 -3.19
CA ALA A 17 18.60 26.46 -3.40
C ALA A 17 18.32 25.41 -2.31
N LEU A 18 17.68 25.83 -1.21
CA LEU A 18 17.01 24.92 -0.30
C LEU A 18 15.94 24.23 -1.14
N GLY A 19 16.21 22.99 -1.59
CA GLY A 19 15.22 22.16 -2.19
C GLY A 19 14.12 21.97 -1.14
N VAL A 20 13.00 22.64 -1.32
CA VAL A 20 11.78 22.35 -0.56
C VAL A 20 11.39 20.94 -0.97
N SER A 21 11.62 19.96 -0.09
CA SER A 21 11.02 18.65 -0.27
C SER A 21 9.52 18.87 -0.29
N ALA A 22 8.86 18.49 -1.37
CA ALA A 22 7.41 18.52 -1.43
C ALA A 22 6.88 17.60 -0.29
N GLY A 23 5.88 18.09 0.45
CA GLY A 23 5.27 17.34 1.54
C GLY A 23 4.34 16.23 1.03
N PRO A 24 3.78 15.42 1.93
CA PRO A 24 2.90 14.31 1.53
C PRO A 24 1.73 14.72 0.63
N VAL A 25 1.14 15.88 0.86
CA VAL A 25 0.00 16.41 0.09
C VAL A 25 0.41 16.74 -1.35
N GLU A 26 1.52 17.43 -1.52
CA GLU A 26 2.07 17.78 -2.83
C GLU A 26 2.54 16.55 -3.58
N ASP A 27 3.14 15.59 -2.88
CA ASP A 27 3.55 14.30 -3.43
C ASP A 27 2.36 13.52 -3.97
N GLN A 28 1.27 13.42 -3.18
CA GLN A 28 0.04 12.75 -3.59
C GLN A 28 -0.57 13.41 -4.83
N ALA A 29 -0.69 14.74 -4.83
CA ALA A 29 -1.24 15.48 -5.97
C ALA A 29 -0.39 15.25 -7.24
N ALA A 30 0.93 15.27 -7.12
CA ALA A 30 1.84 15.01 -8.23
C ALA A 30 1.75 13.57 -8.72
N PHE A 31 1.60 12.61 -7.80
CA PHE A 31 1.46 11.20 -8.08
C PHE A 31 0.17 10.89 -8.84
N GLN A 32 -0.97 11.41 -8.39
CA GLN A 32 -2.25 11.30 -9.06
C GLN A 32 -2.18 11.91 -10.47
N LYS A 33 -1.71 13.14 -10.60
CA LYS A 33 -1.56 13.84 -11.88
C LYS A 33 -0.67 13.08 -12.87
N TYR A 34 0.39 12.42 -12.39
CA TYR A 34 1.25 11.58 -13.22
C TYR A 34 0.45 10.46 -13.89
N TYR A 35 -0.40 9.73 -13.13
CA TYR A 35 -1.20 8.62 -13.70
C TYR A 35 -2.33 9.11 -14.59
N GLU A 36 -3.00 10.19 -14.24
CA GLU A 36 -4.03 10.82 -15.10
C GLU A 36 -3.45 11.27 -16.44
N SER A 37 -2.23 11.83 -16.43
CA SER A 37 -1.53 12.23 -17.66
C SER A 37 -1.07 11.02 -18.48
N ARG A 38 -0.66 9.93 -17.83
CA ARG A 38 -0.18 8.71 -18.49
C ARG A 38 -1.29 7.87 -19.05
N PHE A 39 -2.44 7.86 -18.42
CA PHE A 39 -3.62 7.09 -18.78
C PHE A 39 -4.86 8.00 -18.90
N PRO A 40 -4.88 8.92 -19.87
CA PRO A 40 -5.88 9.99 -19.93
C PRO A 40 -7.32 9.50 -20.17
N ASN A 41 -7.48 8.26 -20.62
CA ASN A 41 -8.79 7.64 -20.83
C ASN A 41 -9.29 6.83 -19.63
N THR A 42 -8.52 6.77 -18.55
CA THR A 42 -8.89 6.05 -17.32
C THR A 42 -9.48 7.03 -16.32
N PRO A 43 -10.77 6.89 -15.95
CA PRO A 43 -11.34 7.70 -14.86
C PRO A 43 -10.53 7.53 -13.58
N THR A 44 -10.33 8.62 -12.83
CA THR A 44 -9.52 8.60 -11.59
C THR A 44 -9.97 7.51 -10.63
N ALA A 45 -11.27 7.36 -10.40
CA ALA A 45 -11.83 6.34 -9.51
C ALA A 45 -11.49 4.90 -9.93
N ASP A 46 -11.33 4.65 -11.24
CA ASP A 46 -11.04 3.31 -11.77
C ASP A 46 -9.66 2.79 -11.40
N PHE A 47 -8.71 3.67 -11.04
CA PHE A 47 -7.38 3.23 -10.57
C PHE A 47 -7.46 2.32 -9.33
N ALA A 48 -8.56 2.37 -8.58
CA ALA A 48 -8.85 1.41 -7.51
C ALA A 48 -8.82 -0.06 -7.99
N ASN A 49 -9.04 -0.31 -9.29
CA ASN A 49 -9.03 -1.64 -9.90
C ASN A 49 -7.62 -2.10 -10.35
N GLY A 50 -6.59 -1.29 -10.12
CA GLY A 50 -5.20 -1.61 -10.43
C GLY A 50 -4.98 -1.84 -11.94
N VAL A 51 -4.42 -2.99 -12.35
CA VAL A 51 -4.16 -3.28 -13.78
C VAL A 51 -5.43 -3.31 -14.64
N TYR A 52 -6.55 -3.64 -14.06
CA TYR A 52 -7.84 -3.72 -14.75
C TYR A 52 -8.43 -2.35 -15.11
N SER A 53 -7.89 -1.28 -14.54
CA SER A 53 -8.24 0.09 -14.92
C SER A 53 -7.65 0.52 -16.26
N ILE A 54 -6.53 -0.09 -16.69
CA ILE A 54 -5.75 0.33 -17.85
C ILE A 54 -5.70 -0.70 -18.97
N LEU A 55 -6.22 -1.91 -18.76
CA LEU A 55 -6.23 -3.01 -19.73
C LEU A 55 -7.66 -3.56 -19.89
N PRO A 56 -8.40 -3.12 -20.92
CA PRO A 56 -9.79 -3.54 -21.14
C PRO A 56 -9.99 -5.05 -21.24
N GLU A 57 -9.11 -5.75 -21.96
CA GLU A 57 -9.20 -7.21 -22.13
C GLU A 57 -8.96 -7.97 -20.80
N ALA A 58 -8.08 -7.46 -19.95
CA ALA A 58 -7.86 -8.03 -18.64
C ALA A 58 -9.02 -7.70 -17.66
N ARG A 59 -9.66 -6.56 -17.86
CA ARG A 59 -10.85 -6.14 -17.11
C ARG A 59 -12.03 -7.06 -17.40
N GLU A 60 -12.33 -7.33 -18.65
CA GLU A 60 -13.42 -8.23 -19.06
C GLU A 60 -13.24 -9.64 -18.43
N GLN A 61 -12.04 -10.18 -18.48
CA GLN A 61 -11.72 -11.45 -17.82
C GLN A 61 -11.88 -11.39 -16.30
N TRP A 62 -11.50 -10.28 -15.67
CA TRP A 62 -11.65 -10.10 -14.24
C TRP A 62 -13.11 -9.95 -13.82
N GLU A 63 -13.93 -9.20 -14.55
CA GLU A 63 -15.36 -9.05 -14.31
C GLU A 63 -16.06 -10.42 -14.35
N SER A 64 -15.69 -11.28 -15.30
CA SER A 64 -16.17 -12.65 -15.37
C SER A 64 -15.76 -13.50 -14.15
N ILE A 65 -14.56 -13.30 -13.60
CA ILE A 65 -14.10 -13.97 -12.38
C ILE A 65 -14.85 -13.45 -11.14
N GLU A 66 -15.22 -12.17 -11.13
CA GLU A 66 -15.94 -11.56 -10.00
C GLU A 66 -17.42 -12.00 -9.91
N GLU A 67 -17.98 -12.67 -10.93
CA GLU A 67 -19.29 -13.33 -10.82
C GLU A 67 -19.27 -14.50 -9.80
N PHE A 68 -18.13 -15.22 -9.69
CA PHE A 68 -17.89 -16.29 -8.71
C PHE A 68 -16.47 -16.13 -8.16
N PRO A 69 -16.24 -15.16 -7.28
CA PRO A 69 -14.90 -14.78 -6.91
C PRO A 69 -14.18 -15.85 -6.06
N PRO A 70 -12.95 -16.22 -6.42
CA PRO A 70 -12.21 -17.28 -5.72
C PRO A 70 -11.85 -16.95 -4.27
N TYR A 71 -12.12 -15.74 -3.82
CA TYR A 71 -11.92 -15.30 -2.45
C TYR A 71 -13.18 -15.39 -1.57
N GLU A 72 -14.32 -15.82 -2.11
CA GLU A 72 -15.57 -15.93 -1.35
C GLU A 72 -15.44 -16.85 -0.12
N ILE A 73 -14.83 -18.00 -0.30
CA ILE A 73 -14.55 -18.95 0.80
C ILE A 73 -13.67 -18.29 1.89
N ALA A 74 -12.74 -17.41 1.49
CA ALA A 74 -11.89 -16.72 2.45
C ALA A 74 -12.69 -15.66 3.25
N ILE A 75 -13.65 -14.99 2.64
CA ILE A 75 -14.58 -14.08 3.33
C ILE A 75 -15.40 -14.86 4.36
N GLU A 76 -16.03 -15.97 3.98
CA GLU A 76 -16.80 -16.82 4.91
C GLU A 76 -15.97 -17.35 6.07
N ASN A 77 -14.75 -17.81 5.80
CA ASN A 77 -13.83 -18.25 6.85
C ASN A 77 -13.40 -17.08 7.74
N GLY A 78 -13.18 -15.91 7.14
CA GLY A 78 -12.85 -14.68 7.84
C GLY A 78 -13.96 -14.24 8.78
N GLU A 79 -15.22 -14.28 8.35
CA GLU A 79 -16.39 -14.00 9.17
C GLU A 79 -16.47 -14.92 10.41
N LYS A 80 -16.34 -16.23 10.19
CA LYS A 80 -16.31 -17.22 11.28
C LYS A 80 -15.19 -16.92 12.29
N LEU A 81 -13.99 -16.60 11.80
CA LEU A 81 -12.85 -16.28 12.65
C LEU A 81 -13.03 -14.95 13.38
N TYR A 82 -13.65 -13.96 12.72
CA TYR A 82 -13.91 -12.63 13.27
C TYR A 82 -14.87 -12.67 14.47
N HIS A 83 -15.91 -13.49 14.37
CA HIS A 83 -16.92 -13.67 15.42
C HIS A 83 -16.60 -14.79 16.42
N SER A 84 -15.58 -15.61 16.16
CA SER A 84 -15.15 -16.67 17.07
C SER A 84 -14.74 -16.11 18.42
N LYS A 85 -15.28 -16.66 19.50
CA LYS A 85 -14.96 -16.25 20.84
C LYS A 85 -13.58 -16.72 21.26
N PHE A 86 -12.82 -15.82 21.83
CA PHE A 86 -11.58 -16.08 22.54
C PHE A 86 -11.87 -16.78 23.87
N ALA A 87 -10.84 -17.30 24.53
CA ALA A 87 -10.98 -17.97 25.83
C ALA A 87 -11.62 -17.06 26.90
N ASN A 88 -11.46 -15.73 26.80
CA ASN A 88 -12.06 -14.75 27.70
C ASN A 88 -13.50 -14.31 27.31
N GLY A 89 -14.10 -14.93 26.31
CA GLY A 89 -15.45 -14.64 25.81
C GLY A 89 -15.57 -13.46 24.84
N LYS A 90 -14.51 -12.67 24.60
CA LYS A 90 -14.44 -11.63 23.58
C LYS A 90 -14.18 -12.21 22.18
N SER A 91 -14.20 -11.36 21.16
CA SER A 91 -13.89 -11.70 19.76
C SER A 91 -13.18 -10.52 19.08
N LEU A 92 -12.87 -10.63 17.80
CA LEU A 92 -12.36 -9.49 17.03
C LEU A 92 -13.42 -8.37 16.90
N ALA A 93 -14.71 -8.72 16.92
CA ALA A 93 -15.79 -7.73 16.91
C ALA A 93 -15.77 -6.78 18.13
N ASP A 94 -15.23 -7.23 19.27
CA ASP A 94 -15.07 -6.39 20.45
C ASP A 94 -13.94 -5.35 20.26
N CYS A 95 -13.01 -5.56 19.32
CA CYS A 95 -11.94 -4.61 19.00
C CYS A 95 -12.30 -3.68 17.83
N PHE A 96 -13.01 -4.18 16.80
CA PHE A 96 -13.19 -3.48 15.53
C PHE A 96 -14.65 -3.18 15.18
N GLY A 97 -15.57 -3.44 16.11
CA GLY A 97 -17.02 -3.30 15.89
C GLY A 97 -17.64 -4.53 15.22
N PRO A 98 -18.98 -4.56 15.09
CA PRO A 98 -19.72 -5.76 14.70
C PRO A 98 -19.36 -6.29 13.32
N GLU A 99 -19.02 -5.43 12.37
CA GLU A 99 -18.75 -5.79 10.98
C GLU A 99 -17.27 -5.70 10.60
N GLY A 100 -16.43 -5.06 11.43
CA GLY A 100 -15.02 -4.85 11.13
C GLY A 100 -14.75 -3.95 9.92
N ALA A 101 -15.68 -3.07 9.57
CA ALA A 101 -15.62 -2.19 8.42
C ALA A 101 -14.70 -0.98 8.69
N VAL A 102 -13.42 -1.22 8.90
CA VAL A 102 -12.43 -0.22 9.32
C VAL A 102 -11.21 -0.10 8.38
N ARG A 103 -11.22 -0.82 7.24
CA ARG A 103 -10.04 -0.92 6.36
C ARG A 103 -9.58 0.43 5.80
N GLY A 104 -10.51 1.35 5.53
CA GLY A 104 -10.20 2.67 5.01
C GLY A 104 -9.31 3.53 5.92
N GLN A 105 -9.20 3.17 7.21
CA GLN A 105 -8.38 3.87 8.21
C GLN A 105 -6.96 3.31 8.31
N TYR A 106 -6.68 2.14 7.70
CA TYR A 106 -5.38 1.46 7.81
C TYR A 106 -4.56 1.58 6.53
N PRO A 107 -3.23 1.65 6.68
CA PRO A 107 -2.47 1.69 7.94
C PRO A 107 -2.62 3.03 8.66
N LEU A 108 -2.52 3.01 9.98
CA LEU A 108 -2.59 4.20 10.82
C LEU A 108 -1.26 4.47 11.54
N TRP A 109 -1.05 5.72 11.93
CA TRP A 109 0.08 6.11 12.77
C TRP A 109 -0.27 5.98 14.26
N ASP A 110 0.50 5.19 14.98
CA ASP A 110 0.42 5.10 16.43
C ASP A 110 1.39 6.12 17.05
N LYS A 111 0.84 7.20 17.57
CA LYS A 111 1.61 8.32 18.14
C LYS A 111 2.34 7.92 19.43
N ASP A 112 1.76 7.05 20.25
CA ASP A 112 2.34 6.65 21.52
C ASP A 112 3.57 5.76 21.30
N ARG A 113 3.48 4.82 20.38
CA ARG A 113 4.56 3.89 20.02
C ARG A 113 5.52 4.44 18.96
N GLY A 114 5.11 5.47 18.22
CA GLY A 114 5.90 6.05 17.14
C GLY A 114 6.09 5.08 15.96
N MET A 115 5.03 4.39 15.54
CA MET A 115 5.11 3.38 14.48
C MET A 115 3.82 3.27 13.66
N VAL A 116 3.95 2.74 12.45
CA VAL A 116 2.84 2.43 11.56
C VAL A 116 2.19 1.11 11.98
N ILE A 117 0.87 1.10 12.08
CA ILE A 117 0.03 -0.05 12.40
C ILE A 117 -0.76 -0.45 11.17
N THR A 118 -0.46 -1.60 10.61
CA THR A 118 -1.27 -2.20 9.53
C THR A 118 -2.51 -2.88 10.11
N MET A 119 -3.51 -3.16 9.27
CA MET A 119 -4.70 -3.88 9.74
C MET A 119 -4.36 -5.29 10.25
N GLU A 120 -3.43 -5.99 9.59
CA GLU A 120 -2.97 -7.30 10.04
C GLU A 120 -2.31 -7.25 11.43
N ARG A 121 -1.52 -6.18 11.69
CA ARG A 121 -0.93 -5.96 13.01
C ARG A 121 -2.01 -5.70 14.05
N ALA A 122 -2.95 -4.81 13.79
CA ALA A 122 -4.04 -4.51 14.70
C ALA A 122 -4.88 -5.76 15.05
N VAL A 123 -5.19 -6.61 14.06
CA VAL A 123 -5.87 -7.90 14.28
C VAL A 123 -5.09 -8.79 15.24
N ASN A 124 -3.78 -8.95 15.03
CA ASN A 124 -2.97 -9.79 15.91
C ASN A 124 -2.78 -9.18 17.30
N GLU A 125 -2.64 -7.87 17.40
CA GLU A 125 -2.56 -7.18 18.70
C GLU A 125 -3.86 -7.32 19.50
N CYS A 126 -5.03 -7.25 18.85
CA CYS A 126 -6.31 -7.56 19.51
C CYS A 126 -6.33 -9.00 20.04
N ARG A 127 -5.84 -9.96 19.27
CA ARG A 127 -5.74 -11.37 19.71
C ARG A 127 -4.82 -11.53 20.92
N GLU A 128 -3.62 -10.98 20.83
CA GLU A 128 -2.61 -11.06 21.89
C GLU A 128 -3.09 -10.40 23.18
N ALA A 129 -3.74 -9.24 23.09
CA ALA A 129 -4.35 -8.54 24.23
C ALA A 129 -5.46 -9.36 24.92
N ASN A 130 -6.03 -10.33 24.21
CA ASN A 130 -7.05 -11.24 24.73
C ASN A 130 -6.52 -12.67 25.01
N GLY A 131 -5.20 -12.84 25.09
CA GLY A 131 -4.56 -14.12 25.45
C GLY A 131 -4.44 -15.13 24.32
N GLU A 132 -4.74 -14.73 23.09
CA GLU A 132 -4.69 -15.60 21.91
C GLU A 132 -3.34 -15.51 21.19
N LYS A 133 -2.93 -16.61 20.55
CA LYS A 133 -1.74 -16.61 19.71
C LYS A 133 -1.96 -15.79 18.42
N PRO A 134 -0.97 -15.00 17.98
CA PRO A 134 -1.07 -14.28 16.72
C PRO A 134 -1.16 -15.23 15.52
N TYR A 135 -1.84 -14.78 14.48
CA TYR A 135 -1.84 -15.46 13.18
C TYR A 135 -0.54 -15.18 12.41
N GLY A 136 -0.17 -16.09 11.51
CA GLY A 136 0.94 -15.83 10.59
C GLY A 136 0.62 -14.69 9.61
N TRP A 137 1.60 -13.82 9.34
CA TRP A 137 1.43 -12.50 8.71
C TRP A 137 1.07 -12.46 7.21
N LYS A 138 1.30 -13.53 6.46
CA LYS A 138 1.31 -13.45 4.99
C LYS A 138 0.12 -14.10 4.30
N LYS A 139 -0.51 -15.10 4.93
CA LYS A 139 -1.59 -15.94 4.36
C LYS A 139 -2.37 -16.69 5.43
N GLY A 140 -3.39 -17.43 5.02
CA GLY A 140 -4.24 -18.22 5.92
C GLY A 140 -5.10 -17.32 6.79
N LYS A 141 -5.32 -17.68 8.05
CA LYS A 141 -6.29 -17.01 8.93
C LYS A 141 -6.22 -15.49 8.97
N ILE A 142 -5.01 -14.92 8.92
CA ILE A 142 -4.87 -13.45 8.88
C ILE A 142 -5.43 -12.87 7.57
N ALA A 143 -5.14 -13.50 6.44
CA ALA A 143 -5.65 -13.04 5.16
C ALA A 143 -7.16 -13.27 5.02
N ASP A 144 -7.70 -14.34 5.62
CA ASP A 144 -9.14 -14.61 5.61
C ASP A 144 -9.90 -13.57 6.46
N VAL A 145 -9.43 -13.32 7.70
CA VAL A 145 -10.03 -12.28 8.56
C VAL A 145 -9.96 -10.92 7.91
N THR A 146 -8.80 -10.52 7.37
CA THR A 146 -8.67 -9.22 6.73
C THR A 146 -9.41 -9.15 5.39
N ALA A 147 -9.69 -10.29 4.72
CA ALA A 147 -10.58 -10.34 3.57
C ALA A 147 -12.03 -10.03 3.94
N TYR A 148 -12.54 -10.60 5.03
CA TYR A 148 -13.87 -10.27 5.56
C TYR A 148 -13.97 -8.79 5.93
N MET A 149 -13.02 -8.26 6.71
CA MET A 149 -12.99 -6.86 7.10
C MET A 149 -12.89 -5.91 5.89
N SER A 150 -12.12 -6.30 4.87
CA SER A 150 -11.98 -5.55 3.63
C SER A 150 -13.26 -5.58 2.80
N TYR A 151 -13.94 -6.71 2.73
CA TYR A 151 -15.23 -6.83 2.04
C TYR A 151 -16.28 -5.90 2.63
N ASN A 152 -16.38 -5.86 3.96
CA ASN A 152 -17.30 -4.97 4.67
C ASN A 152 -16.90 -3.48 4.58
N SER A 153 -15.65 -3.20 4.18
CA SER A 153 -15.15 -1.83 3.96
C SER A 153 -15.25 -1.36 2.51
N ARG A 154 -15.81 -2.14 1.60
CA ARG A 154 -15.97 -1.75 0.18
C ARG A 154 -16.76 -0.46 0.06
N GLY A 155 -16.32 0.44 -0.82
CA GLY A 155 -16.89 1.75 -1.03
C GLY A 155 -16.53 2.79 0.05
N GLN A 156 -15.75 2.44 1.06
CA GLN A 156 -15.16 3.43 1.95
C GLN A 156 -13.97 4.10 1.27
N GLU A 157 -13.87 5.41 1.44
CA GLU A 157 -12.71 6.16 0.97
C GLU A 157 -11.44 5.72 1.71
N VAL A 158 -10.36 5.51 0.98
CA VAL A 158 -9.01 5.39 1.56
C VAL A 158 -8.63 6.73 2.15
N LYS A 159 -8.39 6.76 3.46
CA LYS A 159 -8.14 8.00 4.21
C LYS A 159 -7.07 7.77 5.27
N VAL A 160 -5.85 7.58 4.82
CA VAL A 160 -4.67 7.47 5.67
C VAL A 160 -4.21 8.88 6.04
N ASP A 161 -3.94 9.11 7.31
CA ASP A 161 -3.45 10.38 7.83
C ASP A 161 -1.96 10.33 8.17
N ILE A 162 -1.26 11.43 7.90
CA ILE A 162 0.12 11.67 8.32
C ILE A 162 0.08 12.88 9.25
N PRO A 163 0.04 12.67 10.57
CA PRO A 163 -0.07 13.78 11.52
C PRO A 163 1.06 14.79 11.38
N SER A 164 0.70 16.04 11.12
CA SER A 164 1.68 17.12 10.93
C SER A 164 2.37 17.57 12.22
N ASP A 165 1.80 17.22 13.36
CA ASP A 165 2.32 17.50 14.70
C ASP A 165 3.27 16.42 15.25
N ASP A 166 3.48 15.33 14.50
CA ASP A 166 4.43 14.27 14.85
C ASP A 166 5.48 14.07 13.74
N PRO A 167 6.69 14.61 13.88
CA PRO A 167 7.73 14.46 12.87
C PRO A 167 8.16 13.01 12.62
N ARG A 168 7.86 12.08 13.54
CA ARG A 168 8.14 10.65 13.36
C ARG A 168 7.18 10.03 12.33
N ALA A 169 5.93 10.52 12.24
CA ALA A 169 4.97 10.09 11.22
C ALA A 169 5.45 10.49 9.82
N LEU A 170 5.92 11.73 9.68
CA LEU A 170 6.53 12.21 8.43
C LEU A 170 7.79 11.39 8.09
N ALA A 171 8.65 11.10 9.05
CA ALA A 171 9.84 10.27 8.84
C ALA A 171 9.48 8.85 8.36
N ALA A 172 8.42 8.24 8.91
CA ALA A 172 7.94 6.94 8.48
C ALA A 172 7.39 6.97 7.05
N TYR A 173 6.68 8.04 6.67
CA TYR A 173 6.23 8.28 5.31
C TYR A 173 7.41 8.43 4.34
N GLU A 174 8.40 9.26 4.67
CA GLU A 174 9.58 9.48 3.83
C GLU A 174 10.44 8.20 3.68
N ASP A 175 10.58 7.39 4.72
CA ASP A 175 11.23 6.06 4.64
C ASP A 175 10.47 5.13 3.68
N GLY A 176 9.15 5.10 3.74
CA GLY A 176 8.31 4.36 2.80
C GLY A 176 8.43 4.87 1.36
N LYS A 177 8.49 6.18 1.18
CA LYS A 177 8.72 6.86 -0.11
C LYS A 177 10.12 6.51 -0.66
N GLU A 178 11.16 6.64 0.15
CA GLU A 178 12.52 6.25 -0.23
C GLU A 178 12.57 4.79 -0.66
N HIS A 179 11.94 3.90 0.11
CA HIS A 179 11.85 2.48 -0.22
C HIS A 179 11.20 2.26 -1.60
N PHE A 180 10.13 2.97 -1.91
CA PHE A 180 9.40 2.84 -3.19
C PHE A 180 10.24 3.25 -4.39
N TYR A 181 11.10 4.27 -4.26
CA TYR A 181 11.93 4.81 -5.35
C TYR A 181 13.35 4.25 -5.38
N THR A 182 13.83 3.62 -4.33
CA THR A 182 15.20 3.09 -4.26
C THR A 182 15.34 1.77 -4.99
N LYS A 183 16.29 1.71 -5.91
CA LYS A 183 16.64 0.49 -6.64
C LYS A 183 17.34 -0.53 -5.74
N ARG A 184 16.96 -1.80 -5.89
CA ARG A 184 17.40 -2.89 -5.01
C ARG A 184 17.63 -4.17 -5.78
N GLY A 185 18.32 -5.12 -5.12
CA GLY A 185 18.56 -6.46 -5.62
C GLY A 185 19.53 -6.51 -6.80
N GLN A 186 19.86 -7.72 -7.22
CA GLN A 186 20.80 -7.93 -8.32
C GLN A 186 20.28 -7.39 -9.66
N LEU A 187 18.96 -7.28 -9.83
CA LEU A 187 18.37 -6.73 -11.04
C LEU A 187 18.23 -5.21 -11.00
N ASN A 188 18.58 -4.58 -9.89
CA ASN A 188 18.60 -3.12 -9.71
C ASN A 188 17.30 -2.42 -10.10
N PHE A 189 16.15 -2.91 -9.57
CA PHE A 189 14.83 -2.32 -9.78
C PHE A 189 14.27 -1.72 -8.49
N ALA A 190 13.56 -0.60 -8.65
CA ALA A 190 12.67 0.01 -7.66
C ALA A 190 11.22 -0.40 -7.90
N CYS A 191 10.33 -0.18 -6.91
CA CYS A 191 8.90 -0.32 -7.12
C CYS A 191 8.41 0.62 -8.23
N ALA A 192 8.92 1.86 -8.25
CA ALA A 192 8.62 2.88 -9.25
C ALA A 192 8.98 2.44 -10.67
N ASP A 193 10.06 1.68 -10.89
CA ASP A 193 10.43 1.25 -12.24
C ASP A 193 9.33 0.40 -12.89
N CYS A 194 8.69 -0.50 -12.12
CA CYS A 194 7.61 -1.35 -12.61
C CYS A 194 6.24 -0.69 -12.53
N HIS A 195 5.95 0.03 -11.45
CA HIS A 195 4.61 0.50 -11.12
C HIS A 195 4.32 1.96 -11.52
N MET A 196 5.37 2.72 -11.91
CA MET A 196 5.24 4.04 -12.52
C MET A 196 5.78 4.04 -13.95
N LEU A 197 7.09 3.90 -14.13
CA LEU A 197 7.73 4.11 -15.43
C LEU A 197 7.27 3.10 -16.49
N THR A 198 7.00 1.88 -16.10
CA THR A 198 6.57 0.80 -17.01
C THR A 198 5.22 0.18 -16.62
N ALA A 199 4.38 0.93 -15.88
CA ALA A 199 3.00 0.52 -15.63
C ALA A 199 2.26 0.22 -16.94
N GLY A 200 1.55 -0.91 -17.00
CA GLY A 200 0.92 -1.44 -18.21
C GLY A 200 1.80 -2.38 -19.04
N ASN A 201 3.10 -2.47 -18.75
CA ASN A 201 3.99 -3.39 -19.47
C ASN A 201 3.94 -4.81 -18.88
N LEU A 202 4.16 -5.79 -19.75
CA LEU A 202 4.22 -7.19 -19.38
C LEU A 202 5.62 -7.58 -18.89
N TYR A 203 5.70 -8.06 -17.66
CA TYR A 203 6.89 -8.66 -17.09
C TYR A 203 6.65 -10.15 -16.84
N ARG A 204 7.27 -11.01 -17.68
CA ARG A 204 6.95 -12.44 -17.75
C ARG A 204 5.46 -12.63 -18.09
N ALA A 205 4.67 -13.20 -17.19
CA ALA A 205 3.23 -13.40 -17.35
C ALA A 205 2.37 -12.38 -16.59
N ASP A 206 2.97 -11.43 -15.88
CA ASP A 206 2.28 -10.43 -15.06
C ASP A 206 2.38 -9.05 -15.71
N THR A 207 1.26 -8.39 -15.96
CA THR A 207 1.25 -6.97 -16.32
C THR A 207 1.34 -6.11 -15.06
N THR A 208 2.23 -5.11 -15.09
CA THR A 208 2.42 -4.22 -13.94
C THR A 208 1.26 -3.23 -13.82
N SER A 209 0.66 -3.16 -12.65
CA SER A 209 -0.40 -2.19 -12.34
C SER A 209 0.18 -0.79 -12.09
N PRO A 210 -0.60 0.28 -12.32
CA PRO A 210 -0.31 1.58 -11.72
C PRO A 210 -0.15 1.45 -10.21
N ALA A 211 0.75 2.25 -9.60
CA ALA A 211 0.86 2.27 -8.15
C ALA A 211 -0.24 3.10 -7.49
N PHE A 212 -0.84 4.05 -8.18
CA PHE A 212 -2.07 4.72 -7.76
C PHE A 212 -3.20 3.69 -7.69
N GLY A 213 -3.83 3.55 -6.54
CA GLY A 213 -4.78 2.47 -6.24
C GLY A 213 -4.14 1.13 -5.83
N HIS A 214 -2.84 1.09 -5.57
CA HIS A 214 -2.12 -0.16 -5.27
C HIS A 214 -2.62 -0.86 -4.00
N ALA A 215 -3.07 -0.08 -3.00
CA ALA A 215 -3.47 -0.60 -1.69
C ALA A 215 -4.99 -0.83 -1.56
N THR A 216 -5.80 -0.41 -2.54
CA THR A 216 -7.27 -0.39 -2.43
C THR A 216 -7.93 -1.76 -2.39
N SER A 217 -7.26 -2.82 -2.85
CA SER A 217 -7.89 -4.14 -3.06
C SER A 217 -7.32 -5.28 -2.20
N TRP A 218 -6.49 -4.96 -1.20
CA TRP A 218 -5.87 -5.98 -0.35
C TRP A 218 -6.75 -6.38 0.84
N PRO A 219 -6.66 -7.68 1.27
CA PRO A 219 -5.84 -8.77 0.71
C PRO A 219 -6.37 -9.27 -0.64
N VAL A 220 -5.54 -9.99 -1.39
CA VAL A 220 -5.92 -10.50 -2.71
C VAL A 220 -5.77 -12.01 -2.82
N PHE A 221 -6.67 -12.63 -3.59
CA PHE A 221 -6.46 -13.97 -4.13
C PHE A 221 -5.56 -13.85 -5.36
N ARG A 222 -4.51 -14.63 -5.43
CA ARG A 222 -3.70 -14.71 -6.66
C ARG A 222 -3.71 -16.12 -7.23
N SER A 223 -3.99 -16.22 -8.53
CA SER A 223 -3.97 -17.51 -9.25
C SER A 223 -2.64 -18.24 -9.06
N LYS A 224 -1.51 -17.51 -9.08
CA LYS A 224 -0.18 -18.05 -8.80
C LYS A 224 -0.02 -18.60 -7.37
N TRP A 225 -0.74 -18.08 -6.41
CA TRP A 225 -0.67 -18.54 -5.01
C TRP A 225 -1.70 -19.59 -4.66
N GLN A 226 -2.77 -19.70 -5.44
CA GLN A 226 -3.96 -20.50 -5.17
C GLN A 226 -4.50 -20.26 -3.74
N SER A 227 -4.37 -19.02 -3.26
CA SER A 227 -4.76 -18.60 -1.91
C SER A 227 -4.79 -17.10 -1.76
N MET A 228 -5.46 -16.64 -0.72
CA MET A 228 -5.36 -15.27 -0.26
C MET A 228 -3.96 -14.93 0.25
N GLY A 229 -3.60 -13.67 0.12
CA GLY A 229 -2.35 -13.15 0.66
C GLY A 229 -2.42 -11.67 0.96
N THR A 230 -1.68 -11.27 2.01
CA THR A 230 -1.56 -9.88 2.44
C THR A 230 -0.63 -9.07 1.53
N LEU A 231 -0.68 -7.75 1.63
CA LEU A 231 0.19 -6.85 0.87
C LEU A 231 1.68 -7.11 1.17
N HIS A 232 2.05 -7.40 2.42
CA HIS A 232 3.43 -7.75 2.78
C HIS A 232 3.91 -9.07 2.15
N ARG A 233 2.98 -10.02 1.88
CA ARG A 233 3.32 -11.21 1.06
C ARG A 233 3.72 -10.80 -0.35
N ARG A 234 3.02 -9.81 -0.92
CA ARG A 234 3.32 -9.30 -2.27
C ARG A 234 4.63 -8.54 -2.31
N PHE A 235 4.90 -7.67 -1.35
CA PHE A 235 6.18 -6.97 -1.24
C PHE A 235 7.36 -7.95 -1.22
N ALA A 236 7.26 -8.98 -0.37
CA ALA A 236 8.29 -10.03 -0.33
C ALA A 236 8.44 -10.77 -1.68
N GLY A 237 7.34 -11.04 -2.38
CA GLY A 237 7.37 -11.63 -3.71
C GLY A 237 8.03 -10.74 -4.76
N CYS A 238 7.81 -9.41 -4.70
CA CYS A 238 8.46 -8.45 -5.58
C CYS A 238 9.97 -8.40 -5.32
N HIS A 239 10.42 -8.35 -4.05
CA HIS A 239 11.83 -8.40 -3.71
C HIS A 239 12.50 -9.68 -4.24
N ASN A 240 11.88 -10.84 -4.07
CA ASN A 240 12.40 -12.09 -4.65
C ASN A 240 12.52 -12.00 -6.18
N ASN A 241 11.53 -11.40 -6.87
CA ASN A 241 11.54 -11.25 -8.32
C ASN A 241 12.73 -10.41 -8.83
N ILE A 242 13.15 -9.41 -8.06
CA ILE A 242 14.32 -8.56 -8.38
C ILE A 242 15.61 -9.06 -7.75
N ARG A 243 15.59 -10.26 -7.14
CA ARG A 243 16.72 -10.88 -6.43
C ARG A 243 17.25 -10.02 -5.27
N ALA A 244 16.37 -9.37 -4.55
CA ALA A 244 16.65 -8.72 -3.27
C ALA A 244 16.17 -9.59 -2.11
N ASN A 245 16.82 -9.50 -0.96
CA ASN A 245 16.32 -10.11 0.26
C ASN A 245 15.04 -9.44 0.71
N PRO A 246 13.94 -10.19 0.93
CA PRO A 246 12.73 -9.63 1.50
C PRO A 246 12.94 -9.19 2.95
N TYR A 247 12.30 -8.10 3.34
CA TYR A 247 12.19 -7.71 4.73
C TYR A 247 11.18 -8.57 5.50
N LYS A 248 11.16 -8.44 6.81
CA LYS A 248 10.16 -9.10 7.66
C LYS A 248 8.78 -8.53 7.37
N ALA A 249 7.77 -9.40 7.26
CA ALA A 249 6.39 -8.95 7.30
C ALA A 249 6.13 -8.27 8.66
N GLN A 250 5.46 -7.12 8.64
CA GLN A 250 5.23 -6.25 9.79
C GLN A 250 6.51 -5.66 10.41
N GLY A 251 7.65 -5.72 9.71
CA GLY A 251 8.84 -4.91 10.02
C GLY A 251 8.63 -3.46 9.58
N THR A 252 9.45 -2.57 10.12
CA THR A 252 9.37 -1.11 9.85
C THR A 252 9.37 -0.82 8.35
N GLU A 253 10.26 -1.44 7.58
CA GLU A 253 10.44 -1.18 6.15
C GLU A 253 9.17 -1.47 5.34
N TYR A 254 8.48 -2.59 5.61
CA TYR A 254 7.24 -2.92 4.91
C TYR A 254 6.03 -2.16 5.44
N SER A 255 6.00 -1.86 6.74
CA SER A 255 4.92 -1.05 7.31
C SER A 255 4.97 0.38 6.79
N ASN A 256 6.17 0.98 6.72
CA ASN A 256 6.36 2.32 6.17
C ASN A 256 6.09 2.36 4.65
N LEU A 257 6.50 1.31 3.91
CA LEU A 257 6.14 1.18 2.49
C LEU A 257 4.61 1.07 2.29
N GLU A 258 3.90 0.28 3.11
CA GLU A 258 2.44 0.22 3.07
C GLU A 258 1.82 1.57 3.40
N TYR A 259 2.36 2.30 4.38
CA TYR A 259 1.91 3.64 4.76
C TYR A 259 2.01 4.61 3.57
N PHE A 260 3.16 4.66 2.90
CA PHE A 260 3.37 5.47 1.72
C PHE A 260 2.42 5.10 0.57
N VAL A 261 2.38 3.83 0.14
CA VAL A 261 1.58 3.45 -1.05
C VAL A 261 0.08 3.55 -0.80
N THR A 262 -0.35 3.43 0.46
CA THR A 262 -1.76 3.62 0.80
C THR A 262 -2.10 5.10 0.84
N TYR A 263 -1.25 5.95 1.42
CA TYR A 263 -1.43 7.41 1.39
C TYR A 263 -1.50 7.95 -0.04
N MET A 264 -0.66 7.44 -0.95
CA MET A 264 -0.72 7.80 -2.37
C MET A 264 -2.08 7.46 -3.03
N SER A 265 -2.86 6.57 -2.42
CA SER A 265 -4.18 6.13 -2.90
C SER A 265 -5.35 6.81 -2.17
N ASN A 266 -5.09 7.80 -1.29
CA ASN A 266 -6.15 8.55 -0.62
C ASN A 266 -7.11 9.19 -1.63
N GLY A 267 -8.40 9.18 -1.31
CA GLY A 267 -9.47 9.69 -2.16
C GLY A 267 -10.05 8.65 -3.13
N LEU A 268 -9.43 7.46 -3.24
CA LEU A 268 -10.02 6.32 -3.97
C LEU A 268 -10.87 5.48 -3.04
N ASP A 269 -11.90 4.86 -3.58
CA ASP A 269 -12.70 3.89 -2.85
C ASP A 269 -11.94 2.57 -2.64
N PHE A 270 -12.07 2.02 -1.45
CA PHE A 270 -11.59 0.70 -1.12
C PHE A 270 -12.48 -0.36 -1.80
N ASN A 271 -11.91 -1.29 -2.53
CA ASN A 271 -12.64 -2.33 -3.27
C ASN A 271 -12.14 -3.77 -3.01
N GLY A 272 -11.35 -3.97 -1.93
CA GLY A 272 -10.91 -5.30 -1.53
C GLY A 272 -12.01 -6.17 -0.89
N PRO A 273 -11.79 -7.48 -0.78
CA PRO A 273 -10.70 -8.22 -1.42
C PRO A 273 -10.90 -8.35 -2.92
N ALA A 274 -9.84 -8.72 -3.67
CA ALA A 274 -9.95 -8.89 -5.12
C ALA A 274 -9.18 -10.12 -5.63
N ALA A 275 -9.54 -10.56 -6.84
CA ALA A 275 -8.77 -11.56 -7.57
C ALA A 275 -7.67 -10.90 -8.41
N ARG A 276 -6.49 -11.54 -8.45
CA ARG A 276 -5.35 -11.14 -9.29
C ARG A 276 -4.70 -12.36 -9.93
N LYS A 277 -4.16 -12.22 -11.12
CA LYS A 277 -3.37 -13.28 -11.80
C LYS A 277 -2.12 -13.66 -11.05
#